data_cba0fabe92e2cba8b81e4c94ec077bee
#
_entry.id   cba0fabe92e2cba8b81e4c94ec077bee
#
_cell.length_a   1.000
_cell.length_b   1.000
_cell.length_c   1.000
_cell.angle_alpha   90.00
_cell.angle_beta   90.00
_cell.angle_gamma   90.00
#
_symmetry.space_group_name_H-M   'P 1'
#
loop_
_entity.id
_entity.type
_entity.pdbx_description
1 polymer ?
#
loop_
_entity_poly.entity_id
_entity_poly.type
_entity_poly.pdbx_seq_one_letter_code
_entity_poly.pdbx_strand_id
1 'polypeptide(L)'
;MYTDKVMDHFQNPRNVGEIENANGVGEVGNAVCGDIMKIYLQVEDNRIVDVKFKTFGCGAAIATSSMVTEMVKGKTLEEALEITNQAVAEALDGLPPQKMHCSNLAADALHKAIQDYRSKLAG
;
A
#
# COMPACT_ATOMS: atom_id res chain seq x y z
N MET A 1 9.75 4.97 -18.48
CA MET A 1 8.40 5.38 -18.88
C MET A 1 7.35 4.56 -18.13
N TYR A 2 6.25 5.17 -17.79
CA TYR A 2 5.20 4.50 -17.01
C TYR A 2 4.26 3.71 -17.93
N THR A 3 3.81 2.55 -17.45
CA THR A 3 2.81 1.75 -18.15
C THR A 3 1.44 2.42 -18.10
N ASP A 4 0.51 1.94 -18.93
CA ASP A 4 -0.87 2.43 -18.91
C ASP A 4 -1.53 2.20 -17.56
N LYS A 5 -1.21 1.07 -16.89
CA LYS A 5 -1.75 0.78 -15.57
C LYS A 5 -1.23 1.74 -14.52
N VAL A 6 0.05 2.10 -14.57
CA VAL A 6 0.61 3.10 -13.66
C VAL A 6 -0.09 4.43 -13.86
N MET A 7 -0.26 4.84 -15.11
CA MET A 7 -0.93 6.12 -15.41
C MET A 7 -2.39 6.10 -14.96
N ASP A 8 -3.08 4.99 -15.14
CA ASP A 8 -4.47 4.86 -14.69
C ASP A 8 -4.58 5.02 -13.17
N HIS A 9 -3.74 4.31 -12.42
CA HIS A 9 -3.75 4.39 -10.96
C HIS A 9 -3.28 5.76 -10.46
N PHE A 10 -2.42 6.43 -11.20
CA PHE A 10 -2.01 7.78 -10.86
C PHE A 10 -3.13 8.79 -11.08
N GLN A 11 -3.82 8.71 -12.22
CA GLN A 11 -4.88 9.64 -12.57
C GLN A 11 -6.19 9.38 -11.82
N ASN A 12 -6.46 8.11 -11.52
CA ASN A 12 -7.68 7.66 -10.86
C ASN A 12 -7.34 6.74 -9.68
N PRO A 13 -6.65 7.26 -8.66
CA PRO A 13 -6.23 6.40 -7.54
C PRO A 13 -7.44 5.85 -6.78
N ARG A 14 -7.33 4.58 -6.40
CA ARG A 14 -8.38 3.87 -5.66
C ARG A 14 -8.06 3.91 -4.19
N ASN A 15 -9.11 3.98 -3.36
CA ASN A 15 -8.99 3.83 -1.91
C ASN A 15 -8.13 4.94 -1.26
N VAL A 16 -8.19 6.14 -1.79
CA VAL A 16 -7.50 7.29 -1.21
C VAL A 16 -8.28 7.80 -0.01
N GLY A 17 -7.59 8.09 1.08
CA GLY A 17 -8.21 8.70 2.25
C GLY A 17 -7.75 8.09 3.56
N GLU A 18 -8.57 8.25 4.59
CA GLU A 18 -8.31 7.74 5.92
C GLU A 18 -9.48 6.87 6.36
N ILE A 19 -9.18 5.96 7.30
CA ILE A 19 -10.23 5.23 8.02
C ILE A 19 -10.20 5.76 9.46
N GLU A 20 -11.27 6.39 9.90
CA GLU A 20 -11.32 7.08 11.19
C GLU A 20 -10.98 6.15 12.37
N ASN A 21 -11.51 4.95 12.36
CA ASN A 21 -11.28 3.99 13.45
C ASN A 21 -10.48 2.79 12.95
N ALA A 22 -9.48 3.04 12.12
CA ALA A 22 -8.64 1.97 11.59
C ALA A 22 -7.99 1.20 12.73
N ASN A 23 -8.01 -0.12 12.64
CA ASN A 23 -7.36 -0.97 13.65
C ASN A 23 -5.97 -1.44 13.23
N GLY A 24 -5.51 -1.04 12.05
CA GLY A 24 -4.13 -1.24 11.63
C GLY A 24 -3.68 -0.04 10.81
N VAL A 25 -2.56 0.58 11.19
CA VAL A 25 -2.01 1.74 10.47
C VAL A 25 -0.51 1.56 10.34
N GLY A 26 -0.02 1.69 9.10
CA GLY A 26 1.40 1.63 8.83
C GLY A 26 1.86 2.84 8.05
N GLU A 27 2.95 3.45 8.48
CA GLU A 27 3.53 4.59 7.79
C GLU A 27 5.01 4.36 7.56
N VAL A 28 5.46 4.60 6.35
CA VAL A 28 6.89 4.52 6.00
C VAL A 28 7.24 5.73 5.15
N GLY A 29 8.51 6.09 5.18
CA GLY A 29 9.01 7.19 4.39
C GLY A 29 10.37 6.87 3.80
N ASN A 30 10.71 7.54 2.71
CA ASN A 30 12.03 7.49 2.10
C ASN A 30 12.62 8.89 2.13
N ALA A 31 13.59 9.12 3.03
CA ALA A 31 14.20 10.43 3.21
C ALA A 31 14.94 10.93 1.96
N VAL A 32 15.43 10.00 1.13
CA VAL A 32 16.16 10.34 -0.09
C VAL A 32 15.24 10.97 -1.13
N CYS A 33 14.04 10.40 -1.28
CA CYS A 33 13.08 10.86 -2.28
C CYS A 33 11.99 11.77 -1.71
N GLY A 34 11.88 11.83 -0.39
CA GLY A 34 10.82 12.60 0.26
C GLY A 34 9.45 11.95 0.17
N ASP A 35 9.39 10.70 -0.28
CA ASP A 35 8.12 9.98 -0.37
C ASP A 35 7.68 9.49 1.00
N ILE A 36 6.41 9.63 1.30
CA ILE A 36 5.80 9.12 2.53
C ILE A 36 4.54 8.36 2.15
N MET A 37 4.37 7.16 2.70
CA MET A 37 3.16 6.37 2.48
C MET A 37 2.55 5.96 3.79
N LYS A 38 1.23 6.08 3.89
CA LYS A 38 0.48 5.67 5.07
C LYS A 38 -0.69 4.81 4.62
N ILE A 39 -0.81 3.63 5.20
CA ILE A 39 -1.89 2.69 4.88
C ILE A 39 -2.73 2.46 6.12
N TYR A 40 -4.05 2.56 5.95
CA TYR A 40 -5.04 2.33 7.00
C TYR A 40 -5.78 1.04 6.67
N LEU A 41 -5.89 0.15 7.65
CA LEU A 41 -6.62 -1.11 7.50
C LEU A 41 -7.77 -1.18 8.48
N GLN A 42 -8.89 -1.71 8.01
CA GLN A 42 -9.96 -2.18 8.87
C GLN A 42 -10.00 -3.69 8.74
N VAL A 43 -9.69 -4.39 9.82
CA VAL A 43 -9.60 -5.86 9.82
C VAL A 43 -10.72 -6.43 10.68
N GLU A 44 -11.44 -7.41 10.14
CA GLU A 44 -12.47 -8.15 10.86
C GLU A 44 -12.34 -9.62 10.51
N ASP A 45 -12.32 -10.47 11.55
CA ASP A 45 -12.20 -11.93 11.37
C ASP A 45 -10.99 -12.31 10.52
N ASN A 46 -9.85 -11.69 10.80
CA ASN A 46 -8.58 -11.93 10.10
C ASN A 46 -8.60 -11.57 8.62
N ARG A 47 -9.55 -10.74 8.20
CA ARG A 47 -9.70 -10.33 6.81
C ARG A 47 -9.73 -8.80 6.72
N ILE A 48 -9.08 -8.27 5.69
CA ILE A 48 -9.05 -6.82 5.44
C ILE A 48 -10.35 -6.43 4.75
N VAL A 49 -11.29 -5.85 5.50
CA VAL A 49 -12.60 -5.48 4.97
C VAL A 49 -12.61 -4.09 4.36
N ASP A 50 -11.66 -3.25 4.74
CA ASP A 50 -11.48 -1.94 4.11
C ASP A 50 -10.01 -1.53 4.22
N VAL A 51 -9.56 -0.76 3.25
CA VAL A 51 -8.19 -0.26 3.21
C VAL A 51 -8.18 1.09 2.51
N LYS A 52 -7.43 2.03 3.06
CA LYS A 52 -7.24 3.37 2.49
C LYS A 52 -5.77 3.74 2.57
N PHE A 53 -5.37 4.71 1.77
CA PHE A 53 -4.00 5.21 1.85
C PHE A 53 -3.94 6.71 1.68
N LYS A 54 -2.86 7.28 2.22
CA LYS A 54 -2.43 8.65 1.94
C LYS A 54 -0.93 8.60 1.63
N THR A 55 -0.52 9.41 0.69
CA THR A 55 0.90 9.46 0.33
C THR A 55 1.28 10.87 -0.11
N PHE A 56 2.54 11.22 0.15
CA PHE A 56 3.19 12.36 -0.45
C PHE A 56 4.36 11.82 -1.25
N GLY A 57 4.43 12.20 -2.53
CA GLY A 57 5.49 11.68 -3.37
C GLY A 57 5.16 11.84 -4.84
N CYS A 58 5.88 11.09 -5.67
CA CYS A 58 5.71 11.14 -7.11
C CYS A 58 4.50 10.32 -7.57
N GLY A 59 4.19 10.38 -8.87
CA GLY A 59 3.10 9.61 -9.43
C GLY A 59 3.22 8.12 -9.20
N ALA A 60 4.46 7.59 -9.19
CA ALA A 60 4.70 6.17 -8.91
C ALA A 60 4.33 5.81 -7.46
N ALA A 61 4.52 6.73 -6.51
CA ALA A 61 4.12 6.50 -5.12
C ALA A 61 2.61 6.38 -5.02
N ILE A 62 1.87 7.24 -5.71
CA ILE A 62 0.41 7.18 -5.74
C ILE A 62 -0.05 5.87 -6.40
N ALA A 63 0.54 5.53 -7.55
CA ALA A 63 0.13 4.34 -8.30
C ALA A 63 0.42 3.05 -7.53
N THR A 64 1.57 2.93 -6.89
CA THR A 64 1.91 1.72 -6.12
C THR A 64 1.03 1.58 -4.89
N SER A 65 0.75 2.68 -4.19
CA SER A 65 -0.16 2.66 -3.04
C SER A 65 -1.57 2.26 -3.46
N SER A 66 -2.06 2.84 -4.54
CA SER A 66 -3.38 2.51 -5.09
C SER A 66 -3.45 1.02 -5.44
N MET A 67 -2.45 0.50 -6.13
CA MET A 67 -2.43 -0.91 -6.53
C MET A 67 -2.39 -1.83 -5.31
N VAL A 68 -1.56 -1.54 -4.30
CA VAL A 68 -1.49 -2.35 -3.08
C VAL A 68 -2.85 -2.43 -2.42
N THR A 69 -3.57 -1.31 -2.30
CA THR A 69 -4.88 -1.32 -1.65
C THR A 69 -5.87 -2.19 -2.42
N GLU A 70 -5.82 -2.15 -3.75
CA GLU A 70 -6.69 -3.00 -4.57
C GLU A 70 -6.35 -4.48 -4.43
N MET A 71 -5.06 -4.80 -4.29
CA MET A 71 -4.60 -6.17 -4.18
C MET A 71 -4.99 -6.82 -2.85
N VAL A 72 -5.08 -6.03 -1.77
CA VAL A 72 -5.30 -6.60 -0.43
C VAL A 72 -6.73 -6.48 0.06
N LYS A 73 -7.54 -5.65 -0.55
CA LYS A 73 -8.92 -5.48 -0.10
C LYS A 73 -9.69 -6.80 -0.23
N GLY A 74 -10.25 -7.27 0.87
CA GLY A 74 -10.97 -8.54 0.91
C GLY A 74 -10.10 -9.76 1.15
N LYS A 75 -8.78 -9.59 1.31
CA LYS A 75 -7.85 -10.69 1.56
C LYS A 75 -7.66 -10.92 3.03
N THR A 76 -7.21 -12.14 3.38
CA THR A 76 -6.79 -12.43 4.75
C THR A 76 -5.45 -11.76 5.03
N LEU A 77 -5.10 -11.64 6.32
CA LEU A 77 -3.80 -11.07 6.69
C LEU A 77 -2.65 -11.90 6.15
N GLU A 78 -2.78 -13.22 6.15
CA GLU A 78 -1.75 -14.12 5.62
C GLU A 78 -1.56 -13.91 4.13
N GLU A 79 -2.64 -13.77 3.36
CA GLU A 79 -2.55 -13.48 1.93
C GLU A 79 -1.92 -12.11 1.68
N ALA A 80 -2.27 -11.12 2.49
CA ALA A 80 -1.71 -9.79 2.34
C ALA A 80 -0.22 -9.76 2.66
N LEU A 81 0.23 -10.55 3.63
CA LEU A 81 1.65 -10.63 3.98
C LEU A 81 2.51 -11.25 2.89
N GLU A 82 1.91 -11.99 1.98
CA GLU A 82 2.62 -12.58 0.84
C GLU A 82 2.89 -11.58 -0.27
N ILE A 83 2.27 -10.39 -0.22
CA ILE A 83 2.48 -9.37 -1.23
C ILE A 83 3.86 -8.76 -1.10
N THR A 84 4.63 -8.85 -2.18
CA THR A 84 6.00 -8.31 -2.24
C THR A 84 6.02 -7.06 -3.10
N ASN A 85 7.12 -6.31 -2.98
CA ASN A 85 7.35 -5.16 -3.86
C ASN A 85 7.33 -5.57 -5.33
N GLN A 86 7.86 -6.75 -5.65
CA GLN A 86 7.87 -7.25 -7.02
C GLN A 86 6.45 -7.53 -7.51
N ALA A 87 5.59 -8.11 -6.67
CA ALA A 87 4.20 -8.39 -7.03
C ALA A 87 3.45 -7.09 -7.34
N VAL A 88 3.70 -6.03 -6.59
CA VAL A 88 3.09 -4.72 -6.83
C VAL A 88 3.53 -4.17 -8.19
N ALA A 89 4.83 -4.23 -8.47
CA ALA A 89 5.36 -3.75 -9.74
C ALA A 89 4.81 -4.56 -10.92
N GLU A 90 4.73 -5.88 -10.79
CA GLU A 90 4.17 -6.75 -11.83
C GLU A 90 2.69 -6.45 -12.08
N ALA A 91 1.92 -6.18 -11.02
CA ALA A 91 0.51 -5.84 -11.16
C ALA A 91 0.31 -4.55 -11.93
N LEU A 92 1.30 -3.66 -11.92
CA LEU A 92 1.29 -2.42 -12.69
C LEU A 92 1.93 -2.56 -14.07
N ASP A 93 2.23 -3.79 -14.49
CA ASP A 93 2.94 -4.11 -15.73
C ASP A 93 4.35 -3.53 -15.77
N GLY A 94 4.96 -3.37 -14.59
CA GLY A 94 6.33 -2.92 -14.44
C GLY A 94 6.44 -1.47 -14.04
N LEU A 95 7.59 -1.13 -13.46
CA LEU A 95 7.96 0.24 -13.07
C LEU A 95 9.34 0.54 -13.60
N PRO A 96 9.62 1.83 -13.94
CA PRO A 96 10.99 2.21 -14.26
C PRO A 96 11.94 1.84 -13.11
N PRO A 97 13.16 1.37 -13.38
CA PRO A 97 14.08 0.93 -12.32
C PRO A 97 14.28 1.98 -11.21
N GLN A 98 14.34 3.25 -11.57
CA GLN A 98 14.53 4.32 -10.59
C GLN A 98 13.29 4.57 -9.72
N LYS A 99 12.17 3.92 -10.01
CA LYS A 99 10.92 4.04 -9.24
C LYS A 99 10.56 2.78 -8.48
N MET A 100 11.39 1.74 -8.54
CA MET A 100 11.12 0.49 -7.81
C MET A 100 11.05 0.70 -6.29
N HIS A 101 11.73 1.73 -5.76
CA HIS A 101 11.64 2.03 -4.34
C HIS A 101 10.21 2.36 -3.90
N CYS A 102 9.37 2.87 -4.80
CA CYS A 102 7.97 3.17 -4.47
C CYS A 102 7.19 1.89 -4.19
N SER A 103 7.45 0.80 -4.94
CA SER A 103 6.80 -0.48 -4.65
C SER A 103 7.31 -1.08 -3.34
N ASN A 104 8.59 -0.86 -3.00
CA ASN A 104 9.14 -1.27 -1.70
C ASN A 104 8.42 -0.56 -0.56
N LEU A 105 8.24 0.76 -0.67
CA LEU A 105 7.55 1.54 0.34
C LEU A 105 6.10 1.09 0.52
N ALA A 106 5.41 0.81 -0.59
CA ALA A 106 4.02 0.37 -0.53
C ALA A 106 3.88 -0.97 0.18
N ALA A 107 4.75 -1.94 -0.14
CA ALA A 107 4.75 -3.24 0.51
C ALA A 107 5.11 -3.11 2.00
N ASP A 108 6.10 -2.28 2.32
CA ASP A 108 6.53 -2.07 3.71
C ASP A 108 5.42 -1.40 4.53
N ALA A 109 4.73 -0.42 3.97
CA ALA A 109 3.63 0.24 4.67
C ALA A 109 2.50 -0.73 4.96
N LEU A 110 2.19 -1.62 4.00
CA LEU A 110 1.18 -2.66 4.20
C LEU A 110 1.59 -3.59 5.34
N HIS A 111 2.82 -4.10 5.30
CA HIS A 111 3.30 -5.02 6.34
C HIS A 111 3.31 -4.36 7.70
N LYS A 112 3.69 -3.09 7.78
CA LYS A 112 3.65 -2.33 9.01
C LYS A 112 2.23 -2.18 9.56
N ALA A 113 1.27 -1.92 8.68
CA ALA A 113 -0.13 -1.80 9.09
C ALA A 113 -0.65 -3.11 9.68
N ILE A 114 -0.27 -4.24 9.07
CA ILE A 114 -0.65 -5.56 9.58
C ILE A 114 0.00 -5.83 10.94
N GLN A 115 1.28 -5.49 11.08
CA GLN A 115 1.99 -5.64 12.36
C GLN A 115 1.36 -4.78 13.45
N ASP A 116 0.94 -3.57 13.12
CA ASP A 116 0.28 -2.68 14.06
C ASP A 116 -1.03 -3.30 14.55
N TYR A 117 -1.84 -3.86 13.64
CA TYR A 117 -3.06 -4.55 14.01
C TYR A 117 -2.79 -5.73 14.96
N ARG A 118 -1.80 -6.56 14.60
CA ARG A 118 -1.46 -7.74 15.42
C ARG A 118 -0.93 -7.34 16.79
N SER A 119 -0.17 -6.26 16.86
CA SER A 119 0.34 -5.72 18.11
C SER A 119 -0.81 -5.30 19.03
N LYS A 120 -1.85 -4.70 18.49
CA LYS A 120 -3.03 -4.29 19.26
C LYS A 120 -3.83 -5.48 19.76
N LEU A 121 -3.86 -6.58 18.99
CA LEU A 121 -4.52 -7.80 19.44
C LEU A 121 -3.77 -8.45 20.60
N ALA A 122 -2.44 -8.42 20.56
CA ALA A 122 -1.60 -9.02 21.61
C ALA A 122 -1.58 -8.20 22.88
N GLY A 123 -1.84 -6.92 22.76
CA GLY A 123 -1.88 -6.00 23.89
C GLY A 123 -3.26 -5.90 24.47
#